data_74f9063718549279d0677874a3e9daf3
#
_entry.id   74f9063718549279d0677874a3e9daf3
#
_cell.length_a   1.000
_cell.length_b   1.000
_cell.length_c   1.000
_cell.angle_alpha   90.00
_cell.angle_beta   90.00
_cell.angle_gamma   90.00
#
_symmetry.space_group_name_H-M   'P 1'
#
loop_
_entity.id
_entity.type
_entity.pdbx_description
1 polymer ?
#
loop_
_entity_poly.entity_id
_entity_poly.type
_entity_poly.pdbx_seq_one_letter_code
_entity_poly.pdbx_strand_id
1 'polypeptide(L)'
;MDTETIAQMIRNGIPDAQVEVRDPLKDRTHFEATVISPSFEGKSRVQQHKMIYAALGDSFDGPLHALQLTTLSPGDAAKRA
;
A
#
# COMPACT_ATOMS: atom_id res chain seq x y z
N MET A 1 -12.56 -8.81 -2.27
CA MET A 1 -12.02 -7.71 -1.44
C MET A 1 -12.13 -6.42 -2.23
N ASP A 2 -12.43 -5.32 -1.60
CA ASP A 2 -12.57 -4.05 -2.30
C ASP A 2 -11.47 -3.08 -1.92
N THR A 3 -11.41 -1.94 -2.63
CA THR A 3 -10.34 -0.96 -2.42
C THR A 3 -10.38 -0.36 -1.01
N GLU A 4 -11.57 -0.13 -0.47
CA GLU A 4 -11.70 0.47 0.86
C GLU A 4 -11.19 -0.47 1.96
N THR A 5 -11.47 -1.76 1.83
CA THR A 5 -10.98 -2.76 2.78
C THR A 5 -9.46 -2.81 2.77
N ILE A 6 -8.85 -2.82 1.59
CA ILE A 6 -7.39 -2.84 1.47
C ILE A 6 -6.80 -1.58 2.10
N ALA A 7 -7.35 -0.41 1.78
CA ALA A 7 -6.87 0.85 2.31
C ALA A 7 -6.97 0.88 3.84
N GLN A 8 -8.06 0.39 4.39
CA GLN A 8 -8.26 0.37 5.83
C GLN A 8 -7.26 -0.55 6.53
N MET A 9 -6.98 -1.70 5.95
CA MET A 9 -5.98 -2.63 6.50
C MET A 9 -4.59 -1.99 6.53
N ILE A 10 -4.23 -1.27 5.47
CA ILE A 10 -2.94 -0.59 5.41
C ILE A 10 -2.89 0.51 6.49
N ARG A 11 -3.93 1.31 6.63
CA ARG A 11 -3.98 2.36 7.65
C ARG A 11 -3.92 1.80 9.06
N ASN A 12 -4.54 0.65 9.29
CA ASN A 12 -4.49 0.02 10.61
C ASN A 12 -3.07 -0.41 10.98
N GLY A 13 -2.29 -0.86 10.00
CA GLY A 13 -0.90 -1.26 10.25
C GLY A 13 0.08 -0.10 10.21
N ILE A 14 -0.24 0.98 9.48
CA ILE A 14 0.61 2.15 9.35
C ILE A 14 -0.27 3.39 9.55
N PRO A 15 -0.54 3.78 10.80
CA PRO A 15 -1.55 4.82 11.10
C PRO A 15 -1.26 6.20 10.51
N ASP A 16 0.01 6.52 10.23
CA ASP A 16 0.39 7.82 9.66
C ASP A 16 0.39 7.82 8.13
N ALA A 17 -0.09 6.75 7.49
CA ALA A 17 -0.01 6.63 6.04
C ALA A 17 -1.17 7.32 5.34
N GLN A 18 -0.85 7.93 4.21
CA GLN A 18 -1.84 8.34 3.21
C GLN A 18 -1.93 7.21 2.20
N VAL A 19 -3.12 6.67 2.01
CA VAL A 19 -3.32 5.46 1.21
C VAL A 19 -4.33 5.74 0.11
N GLU A 20 -3.96 5.38 -1.11
CA GLU A 20 -4.86 5.38 -2.25
C GLU A 20 -4.82 4.01 -2.90
N VAL A 21 -5.96 3.36 -3.00
CA VAL A 21 -6.08 2.04 -3.62
C VAL A 21 -7.04 2.14 -4.79
N ARG A 22 -6.61 1.60 -5.93
CA ARG A 22 -7.39 1.62 -7.16
C ARG A 22 -7.61 0.20 -7.67
N ASP A 23 -8.71 0.03 -8.37
CA ASP A 23 -9.07 -1.20 -9.07
C ASP A 23 -9.24 -0.85 -10.55
N PRO A 24 -8.13 -0.71 -11.31
CA PRO A 24 -8.19 -0.17 -12.67
C PRO A 24 -8.94 -1.04 -13.65
N LEU A 25 -8.98 -2.35 -13.42
CA LEU A 25 -9.70 -3.28 -14.29
C LEU A 25 -11.11 -3.58 -13.80
N LYS A 26 -11.48 -3.07 -12.62
CA LYS A 26 -12.79 -3.28 -12.01
C LYS A 26 -13.15 -4.75 -11.84
N ASP A 27 -12.14 -5.60 -11.65
CA ASP A 27 -12.32 -7.03 -11.49
C ASP A 27 -12.12 -7.52 -10.06
N ARG A 28 -11.78 -6.61 -9.12
CA ARG A 28 -11.52 -6.91 -7.71
C ARG A 28 -10.39 -7.91 -7.50
N THR A 29 -9.50 -8.01 -8.46
CA THR A 29 -8.37 -8.94 -8.43
C THR A 29 -7.05 -8.22 -8.62
N HIS A 30 -7.00 -7.27 -9.58
CA HIS A 30 -5.81 -6.51 -9.87
C HIS A 30 -5.92 -5.13 -9.23
N PHE A 31 -5.12 -4.88 -8.20
CA PHE A 31 -5.18 -3.62 -7.47
C PHE A 31 -3.88 -2.85 -7.60
N GLU A 32 -4.00 -1.52 -7.52
CA GLU A 32 -2.86 -0.61 -7.42
C GLU A 32 -2.98 0.17 -6.13
N ALA A 33 -1.92 0.21 -5.34
CA ALA A 33 -1.91 0.96 -4.09
C ALA A 33 -0.72 1.92 -4.08
N THR A 34 -0.99 3.16 -3.69
CA THR A 34 0.05 4.16 -3.42
C THR A 34 -0.03 4.51 -1.95
N VAL A 35 1.09 4.35 -1.24
CA VAL A 35 1.14 4.59 0.19
C VAL A 35 2.27 5.57 0.49
N ILE A 36 1.94 6.68 1.13
CA ILE A 36 2.90 7.71 1.52
C ILE A 36 2.91 7.77 3.04
N SER A 37 4.07 7.61 3.66
CA SER A 37 4.17 7.62 5.11
C SER A 37 5.52 8.14 5.58
N PRO A 38 5.53 8.98 6.66
CA PRO A 38 6.78 9.36 7.31
C PRO A 38 7.55 8.15 7.85
N SER A 39 6.86 7.05 8.13
CA SER A 39 7.49 5.82 8.61
C SER A 39 8.38 5.18 7.56
N PHE A 40 8.26 5.56 6.30
CA PHE A 40 9.10 5.05 5.21
C PHE A 40 10.43 5.78 5.08
N GLU A 41 10.61 6.87 5.81
CA GLU A 41 11.84 7.67 5.78
C GLU A 41 13.03 6.81 6.16
N GLY A 42 14.07 6.82 5.33
CA GLY A 42 15.30 6.08 5.59
C GLY A 42 15.20 4.57 5.35
N LYS A 43 14.07 4.07 4.89
CA LYS A 43 13.88 2.65 4.61
C LYS A 43 13.99 2.37 3.12
N SER A 44 14.56 1.21 2.78
CA SER A 44 14.62 0.76 1.39
C SER A 44 13.21 0.42 0.89
N ARG A 45 13.07 0.35 -0.43
CA ARG A 45 11.78 -0.04 -1.02
C ARG A 45 11.33 -1.41 -0.54
N VAL A 46 12.25 -2.35 -0.42
CA VAL A 46 11.93 -3.70 0.07
C VAL A 46 11.39 -3.64 1.49
N GLN A 47 12.02 -2.84 2.36
CA GLN A 47 11.56 -2.68 3.74
C GLN A 47 10.18 -2.03 3.79
N GLN A 48 9.94 -1.02 2.96
CA GLN A 48 8.65 -0.35 2.89
C GLN A 48 7.56 -1.32 2.44
N HIS A 49 7.84 -2.13 1.42
CA HIS A 49 6.87 -3.12 0.93
C HIS A 49 6.57 -4.18 1.99
N LYS A 50 7.58 -4.61 2.75
CA LYS A 50 7.35 -5.57 3.84
C LYS A 50 6.39 -5.01 4.90
N MET A 51 6.45 -3.72 5.17
CA MET A 51 5.52 -3.09 6.10
C MET A 51 4.09 -3.19 5.60
N ILE A 52 3.88 -2.99 4.30
CA ILE A 52 2.56 -3.10 3.69
C ILE A 52 2.05 -4.54 3.76
N TYR A 53 2.89 -5.51 3.41
CA TYR A 53 2.49 -6.92 3.46
C TYR A 53 2.16 -7.36 4.89
N ALA A 54 2.90 -6.86 5.87
CA ALA A 54 2.59 -7.14 7.26
C ALA A 54 1.22 -6.59 7.67
N ALA A 55 0.88 -5.40 7.17
CA ALA A 55 -0.42 -4.79 7.44
C ALA A 55 -1.56 -5.57 6.80
N LEU A 56 -1.33 -6.14 5.62
CA LEU A 56 -2.34 -6.91 4.90
C LEU A 56 -2.48 -8.35 5.42
N GLY A 57 -1.43 -8.84 6.08
CA GLY A 57 -1.47 -10.17 6.68
C GLY A 57 -1.76 -11.28 5.68
N ASP A 58 -2.57 -12.23 6.10
CA ASP A 58 -2.89 -13.41 5.30
C ASP A 58 -3.77 -13.11 4.08
N SER A 59 -4.29 -11.89 3.96
CA SER A 59 -5.10 -11.49 2.81
C SER A 59 -4.34 -11.67 1.51
N PHE A 60 -3.00 -11.65 1.57
CA PHE A 60 -2.15 -11.81 0.40
C PHE A 60 -2.04 -13.24 -0.10
N ASP A 61 -2.35 -14.21 0.74
CA ASP A 61 -2.28 -15.61 0.36
C ASP A 61 -3.48 -16.07 -0.47
N GLY A 62 -4.38 -15.14 -0.76
CA GLY A 62 -5.58 -15.42 -1.53
C GLY A 62 -5.69 -14.53 -2.74
N PRO A 63 -6.79 -13.79 -2.88
CA PRO A 63 -7.07 -13.01 -4.09
C PRO A 63 -6.20 -11.76 -4.28
N LEU A 64 -5.36 -11.39 -3.32
CA LEU A 64 -4.56 -10.16 -3.42
C LEU A 64 -3.16 -10.38 -3.99
N HIS A 65 -2.90 -11.49 -4.65
CA HIS A 65 -1.56 -11.74 -5.21
C HIS A 65 -1.21 -10.79 -6.37
N ALA A 66 -2.15 -10.03 -6.88
CA ALA A 66 -1.95 -9.09 -7.98
C ALA A 66 -2.03 -7.63 -7.51
N LEU A 67 -1.24 -7.27 -6.50
CA LEU A 67 -1.17 -5.90 -6.02
C LEU A 67 0.08 -5.21 -6.54
N GLN A 68 -0.11 -4.12 -7.29
CA GLN A 68 0.99 -3.25 -7.70
C GLN A 68 1.15 -2.16 -6.64
N LEU A 69 2.32 -2.07 -6.04
CA LEU A 69 2.53 -1.26 -4.86
C LEU A 69 3.57 -0.17 -5.11
N THR A 70 3.21 1.07 -4.76
CA THR A 70 4.13 2.21 -4.77
C THR A 70 4.20 2.77 -3.35
N THR A 71 5.40 2.85 -2.79
CA THR A 71 5.62 3.38 -1.44
C THR A 71 6.59 4.57 -1.50
N LEU A 72 6.27 5.62 -0.76
CA LEU A 72 7.03 6.87 -0.78
C LEU A 72 7.05 7.47 0.62
N SER A 73 8.20 8.09 0.97
CA SER A 73 8.21 9.03 2.08
C SER A 73 7.58 10.36 1.63
N PRO A 74 7.15 11.23 2.56
CA PRO A 74 6.59 12.53 2.15
C PRO A 74 7.57 13.38 1.35
N GLY A 75 8.87 13.30 1.67
CA GLY A 75 9.89 14.03 0.91
C GLY A 75 9.98 13.54 -0.52
N ASP A 76 9.96 12.22 -0.73
CA ASP A 76 10.01 11.64 -2.07
C ASP A 76 8.72 11.93 -2.84
N ALA A 77 7.59 11.90 -2.18
CA ALA A 77 6.31 12.24 -2.80
C ALA A 77 6.30 13.69 -3.30
N ALA A 78 6.84 14.61 -2.51
CA ALA A 78 6.93 16.02 -2.90
C ALA A 78 7.81 16.21 -4.13
N LYS A 79 8.88 15.43 -4.26
CA LYS A 79 9.78 15.52 -5.41
C LYS A 79 9.13 15.03 -6.70
N ARG A 80 8.13 14.15 -6.59
CA ARG A 80 7.43 13.58 -7.75
C ARG A 80 6.26 14.44 -8.22
N ALA A 81 5.82 15.34 -7.38
CA ALA A 81 4.73 16.26 -7.69
C ALA A 81 5.18 17.40 -8.67
#